data_570ff0b090efc89d2373338ad2a7b1b4
#
_entry.id   570ff0b090efc89d2373338ad2a7b1b4
#
_cell.length_a   1.000
_cell.length_b   1.000
_cell.length_c   1.000
_cell.angle_alpha   90.00
_cell.angle_beta   90.00
_cell.angle_gamma   90.00
#
_symmetry.space_group_name_H-M   'P 1'
#
loop_
_entity.id
_entity.type
_entity.pdbx_description
1 polymer ?
#
loop_
_entity_poly.entity_id
_entity_poly.type
_entity_poly.pdbx_seq_one_letter_code
_entity_poly.pdbx_strand_id
1 'polypeptide(L)'
;LAEAAEAALRGEVPVGAVIVDTTSNEILAVAGNRTEELRDATAHAEMLVLQGAAKTYGGTRLVDCDLYVTLEPCAMCAAAISMARIRRLYFGASDPKSGGVESGPRFFSQPTCHHRPDVYGGIDELRSRTMLQEFFEVRR
;
A
#
# COMPACT_ATOMS: atom_id res chain seq x y z
N LEU A 1 -8.05 -2.53 -6.52
CA LEU A 1 -7.75 -2.51 -7.97
C LEU A 1 -8.34 -1.29 -8.69
N ALA A 2 -9.51 -0.81 -8.27
CA ALA A 2 -10.12 0.37 -8.89
C ALA A 2 -9.20 1.60 -8.80
N GLU A 3 -8.59 1.84 -7.65
CA GLU A 3 -7.68 2.97 -7.45
C GLU A 3 -6.38 2.79 -8.25
N ALA A 4 -5.92 1.55 -8.44
CA ALA A 4 -4.78 1.26 -9.30
C ALA A 4 -5.09 1.59 -10.77
N ALA A 5 -6.29 1.22 -11.23
CA ALA A 5 -6.72 1.53 -12.59
C ALA A 5 -6.83 3.04 -12.83
N GLU A 6 -7.37 3.78 -11.85
CA GLU A 6 -7.44 5.24 -11.93
C GLU A 6 -6.04 5.87 -11.97
N ALA A 7 -5.10 5.33 -11.20
CA ALA A 7 -3.71 5.80 -11.23
C ALA A 7 -3.11 5.61 -12.62
N ALA A 8 -3.31 4.45 -13.25
CA ALA A 8 -2.82 4.19 -14.61
C ALA A 8 -3.39 5.18 -15.61
N LEU A 9 -4.67 5.54 -15.49
CA LEU A 9 -5.30 6.53 -16.37
C LEU A 9 -4.68 7.92 -16.23
N ARG A 10 -4.12 8.24 -15.06
CA ARG A 10 -3.40 9.50 -14.82
C ARG A 10 -1.93 9.44 -15.26
N GLY A 11 -1.44 8.30 -15.74
CA GLY A 11 -0.03 8.12 -16.07
C GLY A 11 0.85 7.77 -14.87
N GLU A 12 0.26 7.41 -13.74
CA GLU A 12 0.94 6.95 -12.53
C GLU A 12 1.08 5.43 -12.54
N VAL A 13 2.10 4.92 -11.85
CA VAL A 13 2.23 3.46 -11.67
C VAL A 13 0.95 2.94 -10.99
N PRO A 14 0.33 1.87 -11.56
CA PRO A 14 -0.99 1.42 -11.09
C PRO A 14 -0.92 0.64 -9.77
N VAL A 15 -0.75 1.37 -8.69
CA VAL A 15 -0.84 0.85 -7.33
C VAL A 15 -1.99 1.55 -6.63
N GLY A 16 -2.86 0.79 -6.03
CA GLY A 16 -4.00 1.29 -5.27
C GLY A 16 -4.03 0.72 -3.88
N ALA A 17 -4.55 1.48 -2.93
CA ALA A 17 -4.62 1.10 -1.52
C ALA A 17 -5.94 1.53 -0.90
N VAL A 18 -6.41 0.74 0.08
CA VAL A 18 -7.64 0.99 0.83
C VAL A 18 -7.39 0.64 2.29
N ILE A 19 -7.86 1.50 3.20
CA ILE A 19 -7.84 1.19 4.64
C ILE A 19 -9.27 1.06 5.13
N VAL A 20 -9.53 -0.02 5.87
CA VAL A 20 -10.84 -0.36 6.44
C VAL A 20 -10.73 -0.40 7.95
N ASP A 21 -11.67 0.28 8.63
CA ASP A 21 -11.84 0.14 10.08
C ASP A 21 -12.63 -1.14 10.35
N THR A 22 -12.02 -2.10 11.03
CA THR A 22 -12.65 -3.41 11.26
C THR A 22 -13.75 -3.39 12.31
N THR A 23 -13.82 -2.36 13.15
CA THR A 23 -14.89 -2.24 14.16
C THR A 23 -16.20 -1.74 13.56
N SER A 24 -16.14 -0.79 12.63
CA SER A 24 -17.31 -0.24 11.93
C SER A 24 -17.54 -0.88 10.57
N ASN A 25 -16.54 -1.59 10.04
CA ASN A 25 -16.54 -2.15 8.71
C ASN A 25 -16.62 -1.08 7.60
N GLU A 26 -16.18 0.13 7.91
CA GLU A 26 -16.17 1.26 6.98
C GLU A 26 -14.83 1.46 6.31
N ILE A 27 -14.85 1.89 5.05
CA ILE A 27 -13.66 2.32 4.34
C ILE A 27 -13.31 3.73 4.84
N LEU A 28 -12.13 3.88 5.43
CA LEU A 28 -11.65 5.17 5.94
C LEU A 28 -10.98 6.03 4.87
N ALA A 29 -10.28 5.40 3.94
CA ALA A 29 -9.57 6.10 2.88
C ALA A 29 -9.26 5.16 1.72
N VAL A 30 -9.15 5.74 0.52
CA VAL A 30 -8.69 5.07 -0.69
C VAL A 30 -7.67 5.99 -1.37
N ALA A 31 -6.68 5.41 -2.03
CA ALA A 31 -5.67 6.20 -2.75
C ALA A 31 -5.02 5.37 -3.84
N GLY A 32 -4.57 6.05 -4.89
CA GLY A 32 -3.68 5.52 -5.89
C GLY A 32 -2.36 6.29 -5.88
N ASN A 33 -1.33 5.75 -6.51
CA ASN A 33 -0.03 6.39 -6.62
C ASN A 33 -0.15 7.78 -7.29
N ARG A 34 0.54 8.80 -6.75
CA ARG A 34 0.51 10.20 -7.24
C ARG A 34 1.88 10.87 -7.23
N THR A 35 2.96 10.10 -7.38
CA THR A 35 4.32 10.65 -7.32
C THR A 35 4.55 11.73 -8.38
N GLU A 36 4.04 11.52 -9.59
CA GLU A 36 4.20 12.48 -10.69
C GLU A 36 3.29 13.69 -10.52
N GLU A 37 2.01 13.46 -10.22
CA GLU A 37 1.02 14.53 -10.04
C GLU A 37 1.44 15.50 -8.93
N LEU A 38 1.87 14.98 -7.79
CA LEU A 38 2.23 15.78 -6.63
C LEU A 38 3.70 16.21 -6.62
N ARG A 39 4.51 15.73 -7.59
CA ARG A 39 5.96 15.94 -7.63
C ARG A 39 6.59 15.57 -6.29
N ASP A 40 6.20 14.40 -5.79
CA ASP A 40 6.61 13.90 -4.48
C ASP A 40 6.95 12.41 -4.62
N ALA A 41 8.24 12.10 -4.51
CA ALA A 41 8.74 10.73 -4.63
C ALA A 41 8.17 9.79 -3.56
N THR A 42 7.63 10.32 -2.46
CA THR A 42 7.05 9.54 -1.39
C THR A 42 5.52 9.38 -1.50
N ALA A 43 4.89 9.95 -2.51
CA ALA A 43 3.44 9.92 -2.68
C ALA A 43 2.96 8.56 -3.25
N HIS A 44 3.37 7.49 -2.61
CA HIS A 44 2.89 6.14 -2.87
C HIS A 44 1.46 5.99 -2.35
N ALA A 45 0.69 5.11 -2.96
CA ALA A 45 -0.70 4.85 -2.55
C ALA A 45 -0.79 4.57 -1.04
N GLU A 46 0.13 3.77 -0.51
CA GLU A 46 0.16 3.41 0.91
C GLU A 46 0.36 4.63 1.81
N MET A 47 1.29 5.52 1.44
CA MET A 47 1.54 6.74 2.21
C MET A 47 0.31 7.65 2.23
N LEU A 48 -0.31 7.83 1.07
CA LEU A 48 -1.49 8.68 0.94
C LEU A 48 -2.69 8.12 1.70
N VAL A 49 -2.92 6.82 1.63
CA VAL A 49 -4.05 6.19 2.31
C VAL A 49 -3.86 6.20 3.83
N LEU A 50 -2.64 6.04 4.32
CA LEU A 50 -2.34 6.16 5.75
C LEU A 50 -2.63 7.57 6.27
N GLN A 51 -2.22 8.58 5.53
CA GLN A 51 -2.48 9.98 5.88
C GLN A 51 -3.98 10.27 5.91
N GLY A 52 -4.70 9.83 4.90
CA GLY A 52 -6.15 10.01 4.81
C GLY A 52 -6.91 9.30 5.93
N ALA A 53 -6.55 8.07 6.20
CA ALA A 53 -7.18 7.26 7.25
C ALA A 53 -6.94 7.85 8.64
N ALA A 54 -5.73 8.38 8.91
CA ALA A 54 -5.42 8.99 10.19
C ALA A 54 -6.33 10.19 10.49
N LYS A 55 -6.63 11.00 9.48
CA LYS A 55 -7.54 12.13 9.63
C LYS A 55 -8.96 11.67 9.97
N THR A 56 -9.46 10.67 9.29
CA THR A 56 -10.82 10.14 9.48
C THR A 56 -10.94 9.39 10.81
N TYR A 57 -9.94 8.59 11.15
CA TYR A 57 -9.90 7.80 12.39
C TYR A 57 -9.68 8.68 13.62
N GLY A 58 -9.06 9.85 13.44
CA GLY A 58 -8.80 10.80 14.51
C GLY A 58 -7.58 10.48 15.35
N GLY A 59 -6.57 9.82 14.77
CA GLY A 59 -5.35 9.49 15.49
C GLY A 59 -4.26 8.92 14.60
N THR A 60 -3.05 8.86 15.12
CA THR A 60 -1.87 8.38 14.38
C THR A 60 -1.75 6.86 14.37
N ARG A 61 -2.39 6.17 15.31
CA ARG A 61 -2.31 4.72 15.45
C ARG A 61 -3.63 4.10 15.04
N LEU A 62 -3.59 3.37 13.93
CA LEU A 62 -4.76 2.77 13.28
C LEU A 62 -4.93 1.31 13.73
N VAL A 63 -5.00 1.10 15.04
CA VAL A 63 -4.88 -0.22 15.68
C VAL A 63 -5.94 -1.24 15.26
N ASP A 64 -7.13 -0.79 14.86
CA ASP A 64 -8.21 -1.66 14.43
C ASP A 64 -8.41 -1.66 12.91
N CYS A 65 -7.43 -1.16 12.17
CA CYS A 65 -7.55 -0.98 10.72
C CYS A 65 -6.71 -1.99 9.94
N ASP A 66 -7.26 -2.42 8.82
CA ASP A 66 -6.60 -3.28 7.85
C ASP A 66 -6.28 -2.48 6.59
N LEU A 67 -5.11 -2.74 6.01
CA LEU A 67 -4.66 -2.13 4.76
C LEU A 67 -4.65 -3.17 3.64
N TYR A 68 -5.28 -2.81 2.53
CA TYR A 68 -5.25 -3.58 1.28
C TYR A 68 -4.49 -2.77 0.24
N VAL A 69 -3.50 -3.36 -0.40
CA VAL A 69 -2.71 -2.70 -1.45
C VAL A 69 -2.44 -3.68 -2.59
N THR A 70 -2.40 -3.21 -3.82
CA THR A 70 -2.29 -4.09 -4.99
C THR A 70 -0.89 -4.62 -5.24
N LEU A 71 0.13 -3.99 -4.68
CA LEU A 71 1.54 -4.38 -4.81
C LEU A 71 2.19 -4.45 -3.44
N GLU A 72 3.12 -5.39 -3.26
CA GLU A 72 3.91 -5.49 -2.04
C GLU A 72 4.53 -4.12 -1.70
N PRO A 73 4.33 -3.59 -0.48
CA PRO A 73 4.91 -2.31 -0.09
C PRO A 73 6.43 -2.30 -0.12
N CYS A 74 7.00 -1.17 -0.53
CA CYS A 74 8.44 -0.94 -0.43
C CYS A 74 8.86 -0.73 1.03
N ALA A 75 10.17 -0.60 1.28
CA ALA A 75 10.71 -0.41 2.64
C ALA A 75 10.14 0.82 3.34
N MET A 76 10.02 1.95 2.62
CA MET A 76 9.45 3.18 3.16
C MET A 76 8.01 2.98 3.63
N CYS A 77 7.19 2.37 2.79
CA CYS A 77 5.78 2.14 3.10
C CYS A 77 5.60 1.10 4.20
N ALA A 78 6.44 0.04 4.20
CA ALA A 78 6.42 -0.95 5.28
C ALA A 78 6.72 -0.30 6.63
N ALA A 79 7.71 0.59 6.68
CA ALA A 79 8.02 1.35 7.90
C ALA A 79 6.85 2.22 8.34
N ALA A 80 6.20 2.92 7.41
CA ALA A 80 5.04 3.75 7.70
C ALA A 80 3.85 2.92 8.22
N ILE A 81 3.62 1.76 7.63
CA ILE A 81 2.57 0.81 8.05
C ILE A 81 2.82 0.37 9.51
N SER A 82 4.07 0.06 9.86
CA SER A 82 4.45 -0.28 11.22
C SER A 82 4.21 0.88 12.18
N MET A 83 4.64 2.10 11.81
CA MET A 83 4.45 3.30 12.63
C MET A 83 2.97 3.58 12.88
N ALA A 84 2.14 3.37 11.89
CA ALA A 84 0.68 3.57 11.99
C ALA A 84 -0.03 2.45 12.76
N ARG A 85 0.65 1.37 13.12
CA ARG A 85 0.11 0.24 13.88
C ARG A 85 -1.04 -0.48 13.17
N ILE A 86 -0.95 -0.61 11.84
CA ILE A 86 -1.93 -1.37 11.04
C ILE A 86 -2.04 -2.79 11.57
N ARG A 87 -3.28 -3.29 11.71
CA ARG A 87 -3.56 -4.62 12.24
C ARG A 87 -3.17 -5.72 11.25
N ARG A 88 -3.66 -5.65 10.01
CA ARG A 88 -3.37 -6.62 8.96
C ARG A 88 -3.06 -5.93 7.65
N LEU A 89 -2.05 -6.44 6.96
CA LEU A 89 -1.66 -5.99 5.63
C LEU A 89 -1.98 -7.10 4.63
N TYR A 90 -2.81 -6.75 3.65
CA TYR A 90 -3.12 -7.61 2.51
C TYR A 90 -2.51 -7.00 1.26
N PHE A 91 -1.69 -7.73 0.52
CA PHE A 91 -1.15 -7.20 -0.72
C PHE A 91 -1.38 -8.17 -1.89
N GLY A 92 -1.40 -7.64 -3.11
CA GLY A 92 -1.60 -8.41 -4.33
C GLY A 92 -0.31 -9.05 -4.83
N ALA A 93 0.34 -8.41 -5.79
CA ALA A 93 1.55 -8.94 -6.40
C ALA A 93 2.78 -8.75 -5.51
N SER A 94 3.66 -9.73 -5.49
CA SER A 94 5.00 -9.60 -4.87
C SER A 94 5.86 -8.67 -5.72
N ASP A 95 6.79 -7.96 -5.09
CA ASP A 95 7.75 -7.09 -5.76
C ASP A 95 9.17 -7.47 -5.37
N PRO A 96 9.79 -8.46 -6.05
CA PRO A 96 11.13 -8.89 -5.71
C PRO A 96 12.19 -7.81 -5.89
N LYS A 97 11.91 -6.83 -6.75
CA LYS A 97 12.86 -5.76 -7.09
C LYS A 97 12.88 -4.64 -6.06
N SER A 98 11.72 -4.20 -5.58
CA SER A 98 11.60 -3.02 -4.73
C SER A 98 10.80 -3.26 -3.45
N GLY A 99 10.27 -4.45 -3.26
CA GLY A 99 9.48 -4.77 -2.08
C GLY A 99 10.29 -4.74 -0.79
N GLY A 100 9.59 -4.51 0.31
CA GLY A 100 10.20 -4.42 1.64
C GLY A 100 9.51 -5.26 2.71
N VAL A 101 8.55 -6.11 2.34
CA VAL A 101 7.78 -6.94 3.27
C VAL A 101 8.29 -8.39 3.26
N GLU A 102 8.11 -9.10 2.16
CA GLU A 102 8.60 -10.46 1.97
C GLU A 102 9.89 -10.49 1.13
N SER A 103 10.22 -9.37 0.53
CA SER A 103 11.40 -9.17 -0.33
C SER A 103 12.32 -8.13 0.29
N GLY A 104 13.53 -8.01 -0.26
CA GLY A 104 14.48 -6.98 0.13
C GLY A 104 14.79 -6.99 1.63
N PRO A 105 14.68 -5.83 2.30
CA PRO A 105 15.05 -5.73 3.72
C PRO A 105 14.10 -6.44 4.67
N ARG A 106 12.93 -6.88 4.23
CA ARG A 106 11.93 -7.52 5.11
C ARG A 106 11.76 -6.73 6.38
N PHE A 107 11.26 -5.52 6.25
CA PHE A 107 11.23 -4.55 7.33
C PHE A 107 10.61 -5.07 8.63
N PHE A 108 9.52 -5.85 8.52
CA PHE A 108 8.83 -6.34 9.72
C PHE A 108 9.64 -7.38 10.51
N SER A 109 10.72 -7.90 9.95
CA SER A 109 11.65 -8.81 10.62
C SER A 109 12.86 -8.10 11.23
N GLN A 110 12.98 -6.78 11.09
CA GLN A 110 14.14 -6.03 11.55
C GLN A 110 14.03 -5.69 13.05
N PRO A 111 15.17 -5.57 13.76
CA PRO A 111 15.17 -5.29 15.21
C PRO A 111 14.48 -3.98 15.60
N THR A 112 14.50 -2.97 14.73
CA THR A 112 13.91 -1.67 15.00
C THR A 112 12.44 -1.55 14.56
N CYS A 113 11.85 -2.63 14.08
CA CYS A 113 10.42 -2.67 13.79
C CYS A 113 9.65 -2.93 15.09
N HIS A 114 8.91 -1.92 15.55
CA HIS A 114 8.21 -1.98 16.85
C HIS A 114 6.80 -2.56 16.77
N HIS A 115 6.22 -2.63 15.58
CA HIS A 115 4.92 -3.23 15.35
C HIS A 115 4.92 -4.01 14.03
N ARG A 116 4.43 -5.24 14.09
CA ARG A 116 4.35 -6.12 12.93
C ARG A 116 2.89 -6.43 12.65
N PRO A 117 2.35 -6.00 11.50
CA PRO A 117 1.01 -6.44 11.11
C PRO A 117 1.04 -7.93 10.75
N ASP A 118 -0.11 -8.59 10.83
CA ASP A 118 -0.26 -9.88 10.16
C ASP A 118 -0.25 -9.62 8.66
N VAL A 119 0.47 -10.44 7.89
CA VAL A 119 0.71 -10.21 6.46
C VAL A 119 0.10 -11.34 5.63
N TYR A 120 -0.66 -10.97 4.61
CA TYR A 120 -1.27 -11.91 3.66
C TYR A 120 -1.01 -11.39 2.24
N GLY A 121 -0.12 -12.08 1.51
CA GLY A 121 0.20 -11.75 0.12
C GLY A 121 -0.61 -12.58 -0.87
N GLY A 122 -0.54 -12.22 -2.14
CA GLY A 122 -1.19 -12.96 -3.23
C GLY A 122 -2.67 -12.68 -3.41
N ILE A 123 -3.18 -11.62 -2.81
CA ILE A 123 -4.61 -11.26 -2.93
C ILE A 123 -4.84 -10.65 -4.31
N ASP A 124 -5.60 -11.39 -5.15
CA ASP A 124 -5.88 -10.98 -6.53
C ASP A 124 -4.59 -10.69 -7.32
N GLU A 125 -3.59 -11.53 -7.09
CA GLU A 125 -2.22 -11.33 -7.56
C GLU A 125 -2.11 -11.20 -9.08
N LEU A 126 -2.82 -12.06 -9.81
CA LEU A 126 -2.74 -12.08 -11.28
C LEU A 126 -3.21 -10.75 -11.89
N ARG A 127 -4.34 -10.24 -11.42
CA ARG A 127 -4.88 -8.97 -11.91
C ARG A 127 -3.97 -7.80 -11.58
N SER A 128 -3.42 -7.78 -10.38
CA SER A 128 -2.46 -6.74 -9.96
C SER A 128 -1.21 -6.78 -10.82
N ARG A 129 -0.65 -7.95 -11.03
CA ARG A 129 0.55 -8.15 -11.85
C ARG A 129 0.31 -7.75 -13.30
N THR A 130 -0.81 -8.18 -13.87
CA THR A 130 -1.17 -7.89 -15.25
C THR A 130 -1.27 -6.37 -15.48
N MET A 131 -1.91 -5.67 -14.57
CA MET A 131 -2.07 -4.22 -14.66
C MET A 131 -0.71 -3.50 -14.67
N LEU A 132 0.23 -3.94 -13.83
CA LEU A 132 1.58 -3.40 -13.78
C LEU A 132 2.36 -3.69 -15.07
N GLN A 133 2.29 -4.93 -15.57
CA GLN A 133 2.94 -5.33 -16.81
C GLN A 133 2.46 -4.52 -17.98
N GLU A 134 1.15 -4.36 -18.14
CA GLU A 134 0.56 -3.58 -19.23
C GLU A 134 0.99 -2.11 -19.17
N PHE A 135 1.03 -1.53 -17.98
CA PHE A 135 1.47 -0.15 -17.79
C PHE A 135 2.90 0.05 -18.28
N PHE A 136 3.83 -0.82 -17.88
CA PHE A 136 5.23 -0.70 -18.25
C PHE A 136 5.50 -1.07 -19.70
N GLU A 137 4.76 -1.99 -20.29
CA GLU A 137 4.89 -2.34 -21.72
C GLU A 137 4.61 -1.14 -22.62
N VAL A 138 3.56 -0.39 -22.34
CA VAL A 138 3.18 0.78 -23.13
C VAL A 138 4.25 1.88 -23.08
N ARG A 139 5.04 1.91 -22.02
CA ARG A 139 6.02 2.97 -21.75
C ARG A 139 7.45 2.62 -22.11
N ARG A 140 7.67 1.47 -22.70
CA ARG A 140 9.00 1.06 -23.19
C ARG A 140 9.36 1.73 -24.51
#